data_1b1a8adad19fa258259f26c9f0be4bed
#
_entry.id   1b1a8adad19fa258259f26c9f0be4bed
#
_cell.length_a   1.000
_cell.length_b   1.000
_cell.length_c   1.000
_cell.angle_alpha   90.00
_cell.angle_beta   90.00
_cell.angle_gamma   90.00
#
_symmetry.space_group_name_H-M   'P 1'
#
loop_
_entity.id
_entity.type
_entity.pdbx_description
1 polymer ?
#
loop_
_entity_poly.entity_id
_entity_poly.type
_entity_poly.pdbx_seq_one_letter_code
_entity_poly.pdbx_strand_id
1 'polypeptide(L)'
;MENRYKKYIKNLKKVSEKLEKLPLNQVDEDVELLKKSFDIAYKKDCFRLYDYDKEIQDKLKLKLFSKFTKYSASLTFLGIQILAANTIMSKNNFKRKEFYFDKKCGIAINHLRSTQTYVNAKKCKDGYKLNGILTWASGYKIFDHLLVGFHFDGNEMEVLTKFEQTKGFYIGETPRTFVGQSLNTVNIELKDYFVKEEDVVSSNPIGNYSKNKSLSKTVHYAFYGLGLGALEHINNETLKNDSKKKLKMIKKEFLNSTDPDELDKIRVRLFNLLQKIITLSMIVDGGKSILKSKTLQRYYRELVMFNANGLNDKLKNLFLEDYFK
;
A
#
# COMPACT_ATOMS: atom_id res chain seq x y z
N MET A 1 1.10 15.70 23.29
CA MET A 1 1.27 15.47 21.86
C MET A 1 2.75 15.43 21.44
N GLU A 2 3.57 16.40 21.80
CA GLU A 2 5.00 16.47 21.45
C GLU A 2 5.82 15.25 21.91
N ASN A 3 5.61 14.73 23.12
CA ASN A 3 6.29 13.54 23.62
C ASN A 3 5.95 12.27 22.81
N ARG A 4 4.69 12.11 22.34
CA ARG A 4 4.30 10.98 21.47
C ARG A 4 4.98 11.09 20.11
N TYR A 5 5.04 12.28 19.53
CA TYR A 5 5.73 12.51 18.26
C TYR A 5 7.23 12.19 18.37
N LYS A 6 7.92 12.69 19.40
CA LYS A 6 9.34 12.37 19.64
C LYS A 6 9.58 10.87 19.82
N LYS A 7 8.69 10.18 20.58
CA LYS A 7 8.74 8.71 20.77
C LYS A 7 8.59 7.98 19.44
N TYR A 8 7.62 8.38 18.59
CA TYR A 8 7.41 7.80 17.28
C TYR A 8 8.67 7.94 16.40
N ILE A 9 9.25 9.13 16.31
CA ILE A 9 10.47 9.36 15.51
C ILE A 9 11.64 8.52 16.01
N LYS A 10 11.81 8.38 17.32
CA LYS A 10 12.82 7.51 17.92
C LYS A 10 12.59 6.03 17.56
N ASN A 11 11.34 5.57 17.61
CA ASN A 11 10.96 4.21 17.22
C ASN A 11 11.23 3.96 15.72
N LEU A 12 10.83 4.89 14.85
CA LEU A 12 11.07 4.81 13.42
C LEU A 12 12.57 4.73 13.08
N LYS A 13 13.42 5.50 13.80
CA LYS A 13 14.87 5.41 13.65
C LYS A 13 15.40 4.02 14.03
N LYS A 14 14.98 3.49 15.20
CA LYS A 14 15.38 2.13 15.65
C LYS A 14 14.93 1.03 14.69
N VAL A 15 13.74 1.18 14.09
CA VAL A 15 13.25 0.25 13.07
C VAL A 15 14.12 0.34 11.81
N SER A 16 14.43 1.54 11.34
CA SER A 16 15.31 1.75 10.19
C SER A 16 16.67 1.06 10.37
N GLU A 17 17.31 1.27 11.53
CA GLU A 17 18.62 0.64 11.87
C GLU A 17 18.56 -0.90 11.87
N LYS A 18 17.39 -1.49 12.21
CA LYS A 18 17.19 -2.94 12.16
C LYS A 18 16.93 -3.44 10.74
N LEU A 19 16.15 -2.70 9.95
CA LEU A 19 15.86 -3.04 8.57
C LEU A 19 17.11 -2.99 7.69
N GLU A 20 18.00 -2.01 7.90
CA GLU A 20 19.28 -1.88 7.18
C GLU A 20 20.20 -3.10 7.32
N LYS A 21 20.04 -3.89 8.40
CA LYS A 21 20.80 -5.12 8.63
C LYS A 21 20.24 -6.35 7.93
N LEU A 22 19.10 -6.24 7.27
CA LEU A 22 18.47 -7.34 6.56
C LEU A 22 18.97 -7.41 5.10
N PRO A 23 18.92 -8.58 4.47
CA PRO A 23 19.26 -8.74 3.06
C PRO A 23 18.17 -8.14 2.17
N LEU A 24 18.12 -6.81 2.05
CA LEU A 24 17.02 -6.02 1.49
C LEU A 24 16.63 -6.44 0.06
N ASN A 25 17.60 -6.90 -0.76
CA ASN A 25 17.29 -7.36 -2.12
C ASN A 25 16.55 -8.71 -2.16
N GLN A 26 16.44 -9.42 -1.03
CA GLN A 26 15.70 -10.67 -0.90
C GLN A 26 14.30 -10.45 -0.28
N VAL A 27 14.06 -9.33 0.40
CA VAL A 27 12.78 -9.03 1.06
C VAL A 27 11.61 -9.01 0.06
N ASP A 28 11.86 -8.73 -1.19
CA ASP A 28 10.88 -8.71 -2.27
C ASP A 28 10.41 -10.14 -2.69
N GLU A 29 11.23 -11.15 -2.45
CA GLU A 29 10.98 -12.54 -2.88
C GLU A 29 10.63 -13.48 -1.72
N ASP A 30 11.11 -13.19 -0.50
CA ASP A 30 11.00 -14.05 0.68
C ASP A 30 9.88 -13.59 1.64
N VAL A 31 8.84 -14.40 1.78
CA VAL A 31 7.66 -14.12 2.63
C VAL A 31 8.03 -14.01 4.10
N GLU A 32 8.89 -14.91 4.61
CA GLU A 32 9.25 -14.90 6.04
C GLU A 32 10.14 -13.70 6.37
N LEU A 33 10.99 -13.29 5.45
CA LEU A 33 11.82 -12.10 5.60
C LEU A 33 10.98 -10.82 5.57
N LEU A 34 9.97 -10.75 4.69
CA LEU A 34 9.02 -9.64 4.67
C LEU A 34 8.20 -9.60 5.95
N LYS A 35 7.67 -10.75 6.41
CA LYS A 35 6.94 -10.86 7.67
C LYS A 35 7.77 -10.39 8.86
N LYS A 36 9.03 -10.83 8.94
CA LYS A 36 9.98 -10.36 9.96
C LYS A 36 10.18 -8.85 9.91
N SER A 37 10.32 -8.29 8.71
CA SER A 37 10.47 -6.84 8.51
C SER A 37 9.22 -6.08 8.97
N PHE A 38 8.02 -6.60 8.62
CA PHE A 38 6.75 -6.04 9.04
C PHE A 38 6.58 -6.11 10.57
N ASP A 39 6.90 -7.25 11.19
CA ASP A 39 6.81 -7.43 12.63
C ASP A 39 7.75 -6.51 13.43
N ILE A 40 8.95 -6.24 12.90
CA ILE A 40 9.87 -5.25 13.48
C ILE A 40 9.23 -3.86 13.53
N ALA A 41 8.55 -3.46 12.45
CA ALA A 41 7.87 -2.17 12.36
C ALA A 41 6.59 -2.14 13.22
N TYR A 42 5.77 -3.19 13.15
CA TYR A 42 4.52 -3.32 13.90
C TYR A 42 4.74 -3.24 15.41
N LYS A 43 5.67 -4.05 15.95
CA LYS A 43 6.05 -4.07 17.39
C LYS A 43 6.59 -2.74 17.91
N LYS A 44 6.89 -1.77 17.04
CA LYS A 44 7.37 -0.42 17.40
C LYS A 44 6.35 0.67 17.09
N ASP A 45 5.09 0.28 16.92
CA ASP A 45 3.95 1.18 16.70
C ASP A 45 4.10 2.06 15.44
N CYS A 46 4.90 1.64 14.43
CA CYS A 46 5.10 2.45 13.22
C CYS A 46 3.81 2.66 12.42
N PHE A 47 2.82 1.79 12.59
CA PHE A 47 1.52 1.87 11.91
C PHE A 47 0.39 2.42 12.81
N ARG A 48 0.67 2.81 14.06
CA ARG A 48 -0.33 3.43 14.96
C ARG A 48 -0.41 4.94 14.74
N LEU A 49 -0.89 5.35 13.56
CA LEU A 49 -1.04 6.77 13.22
C LEU A 49 -2.40 7.34 13.60
N TYR A 50 -3.40 6.51 13.86
CA TYR A 50 -4.74 6.92 14.28
C TYR A 50 -4.78 7.63 15.63
N ASP A 51 -3.73 7.53 16.44
CA ASP A 51 -3.56 8.25 17.72
C ASP A 51 -3.22 9.74 17.54
N TYR A 52 -3.02 10.22 16.31
CA TYR A 52 -2.58 11.58 16.00
C TYR A 52 -3.62 12.34 15.18
N ASP A 53 -3.62 13.67 15.29
CA ASP A 53 -4.41 14.54 14.41
C ASP A 53 -3.99 14.39 12.95
N LYS A 54 -4.93 14.64 12.03
CA LYS A 54 -4.75 14.44 10.59
C LYS A 54 -3.48 15.10 10.03
N GLU A 55 -3.18 16.33 10.44
CA GLU A 55 -1.98 17.05 9.97
C GLU A 55 -0.68 16.35 10.41
N ILE A 56 -0.65 15.87 11.66
CA ILE A 56 0.48 15.12 12.20
C ILE A 56 0.57 13.74 11.51
N GLN A 57 -0.57 13.07 11.28
CA GLN A 57 -0.59 11.81 10.55
C GLN A 57 0.07 11.95 9.17
N ASP A 58 -0.21 13.00 8.41
CA ASP A 58 0.36 13.20 7.07
C ASP A 58 1.88 13.46 7.14
N LYS A 59 2.34 14.24 8.13
CA LYS A 59 3.79 14.41 8.39
C LYS A 59 4.48 13.10 8.75
N LEU A 60 3.83 12.26 9.56
CA LEU A 60 4.36 10.96 9.97
C LEU A 60 4.34 9.95 8.81
N LYS A 61 3.28 9.92 7.99
CA LYS A 61 3.21 9.10 6.76
C LYS A 61 4.34 9.44 5.80
N LEU A 62 4.61 10.73 5.56
CA LEU A 62 5.76 11.14 4.74
C LEU A 62 7.07 10.57 5.29
N LYS A 63 7.32 10.71 6.61
CA LYS A 63 8.55 10.19 7.23
C LYS A 63 8.63 8.66 7.17
N LEU A 64 7.51 7.98 7.43
CA LEU A 64 7.41 6.52 7.42
C LEU A 64 7.71 5.97 6.02
N PHE A 65 6.96 6.40 5.03
CA PHE A 65 7.04 5.85 3.68
C PHE A 65 8.32 6.28 2.94
N SER A 66 8.82 7.51 3.17
CA SER A 66 10.12 7.91 2.64
C SER A 66 11.27 7.02 3.14
N LYS A 67 11.16 6.44 4.33
CA LYS A 67 12.15 5.50 4.87
C LYS A 67 11.89 4.06 4.43
N PHE A 68 10.66 3.59 4.59
CA PHE A 68 10.32 2.17 4.37
C PHE A 68 10.46 1.78 2.90
N THR A 69 10.05 2.63 1.96
CA THR A 69 10.17 2.32 0.54
C THR A 69 11.62 2.23 0.07
N LYS A 70 12.52 2.98 0.71
CA LYS A 70 13.96 2.83 0.50
C LYS A 70 14.45 1.42 0.84
N TYR A 71 13.88 0.79 1.88
CA TYR A 71 14.27 -0.56 2.30
C TYR A 71 13.51 -1.64 1.53
N SER A 72 12.20 -1.49 1.39
CA SER A 72 11.33 -2.44 0.68
C SER A 72 10.00 -1.80 0.32
N ALA A 73 9.66 -1.87 -0.96
CA ALA A 73 8.35 -1.48 -1.44
C ALA A 73 7.25 -2.44 -0.95
N SER A 74 7.54 -3.73 -0.84
CA SER A 74 6.60 -4.72 -0.30
C SER A 74 6.22 -4.40 1.15
N LEU A 75 7.21 -4.05 2.00
CA LEU A 75 6.96 -3.60 3.36
C LEU A 75 6.10 -2.32 3.40
N THR A 76 6.40 -1.37 2.53
CA THR A 76 5.62 -0.13 2.40
C THR A 76 4.19 -0.42 1.95
N PHE A 77 4.00 -1.34 1.01
CA PHE A 77 2.69 -1.75 0.52
C PHE A 77 1.81 -2.34 1.64
N LEU A 78 2.36 -3.22 2.47
CA LEU A 78 1.66 -3.72 3.66
C LEU A 78 1.35 -2.60 4.66
N GLY A 79 2.29 -1.67 4.85
CA GLY A 79 2.08 -0.48 5.68
C GLY A 79 0.95 0.43 5.16
N ILE A 80 0.81 0.57 3.84
CA ILE A 80 -0.30 1.31 3.22
C ILE A 80 -1.64 0.61 3.51
N GLN A 81 -1.70 -0.71 3.40
CA GLN A 81 -2.93 -1.46 3.63
C GLN A 81 -3.43 -1.36 5.07
N ILE A 82 -2.56 -1.57 6.05
CA ILE A 82 -2.97 -1.48 7.47
C ILE A 82 -3.40 -0.05 7.83
N LEU A 83 -2.72 0.99 7.31
CA LEU A 83 -3.15 2.37 7.53
C LEU A 83 -4.46 2.70 6.82
N ALA A 84 -4.74 2.09 5.66
CA ALA A 84 -6.02 2.23 4.97
C ALA A 84 -7.16 1.59 5.79
N ALA A 85 -6.99 0.35 6.27
CA ALA A 85 -7.96 -0.32 7.13
C ALA A 85 -8.27 0.52 8.39
N ASN A 86 -7.23 1.01 9.09
CA ASN A 86 -7.39 1.87 10.26
C ASN A 86 -8.12 3.18 9.94
N THR A 87 -7.85 3.78 8.79
CA THR A 87 -8.51 5.01 8.35
C THR A 87 -9.99 4.76 8.05
N ILE A 88 -10.33 3.64 7.40
CA ILE A 88 -11.72 3.27 7.09
C ILE A 88 -12.50 3.04 8.39
N MET A 89 -11.96 2.28 9.34
CA MET A 89 -12.56 2.07 10.65
C MET A 89 -12.81 3.37 11.42
N SER A 90 -11.83 4.28 11.41
CA SER A 90 -11.94 5.57 12.10
C SER A 90 -12.98 6.49 11.45
N LYS A 91 -12.97 6.57 10.11
CA LYS A 91 -13.88 7.45 9.34
C LYS A 91 -15.35 7.05 9.50
N ASN A 92 -15.65 5.77 9.61
CA ASN A 92 -16.99 5.24 9.73
C ASN A 92 -17.48 5.08 11.18
N ASN A 93 -16.72 5.57 12.16
CA ASN A 93 -17.03 5.44 13.59
C ASN A 93 -17.34 3.99 14.02
N PHE A 94 -16.63 3.05 13.44
CA PHE A 94 -16.82 1.62 13.70
C PHE A 94 -16.69 1.29 15.18
N LYS A 95 -17.75 0.71 15.79
CA LYS A 95 -17.83 0.52 17.25
C LYS A 95 -16.73 -0.40 17.80
N ARG A 96 -16.29 -1.39 17.01
CA ARG A 96 -15.26 -2.36 17.41
C ARG A 96 -13.84 -1.97 16.98
N LYS A 97 -13.62 -0.74 16.52
CA LYS A 97 -12.31 -0.29 15.99
C LYS A 97 -11.15 -0.50 16.96
N GLU A 98 -11.35 -0.28 18.26
CA GLU A 98 -10.28 -0.45 19.26
C GLU A 98 -9.77 -1.89 19.32
N PHE A 99 -10.67 -2.87 19.23
CA PHE A 99 -10.29 -4.29 19.14
C PHE A 99 -9.45 -4.58 17.89
N TYR A 100 -9.84 -4.01 16.74
CA TYR A 100 -9.16 -4.27 15.46
C TYR A 100 -7.90 -3.42 15.25
N PHE A 101 -7.77 -2.28 15.93
CA PHE A 101 -6.53 -1.49 15.91
C PHE A 101 -5.31 -2.24 16.48
N ASP A 102 -5.53 -3.21 17.35
CA ASP A 102 -4.50 -4.08 17.89
C ASP A 102 -4.26 -5.35 17.03
N LYS A 103 -4.91 -5.43 15.86
CA LYS A 103 -4.74 -6.52 14.89
C LYS A 103 -4.04 -6.02 13.64
N LYS A 104 -3.36 -6.93 12.95
CA LYS A 104 -2.78 -6.66 11.63
C LYS A 104 -3.88 -6.83 10.58
N CYS A 105 -4.55 -5.74 10.21
CA CYS A 105 -5.64 -5.75 9.25
C CYS A 105 -5.18 -5.30 7.87
N GLY A 106 -5.25 -6.20 6.87
CA GLY A 106 -5.12 -5.86 5.45
C GLY A 106 -6.45 -5.43 4.84
N ILE A 107 -6.43 -5.15 3.53
CA ILE A 107 -7.65 -4.78 2.77
C ILE A 107 -7.80 -5.61 1.50
N ALA A 108 -9.04 -6.00 1.17
CA ALA A 108 -9.45 -6.62 -0.09
C ALA A 108 -10.75 -5.99 -0.56
N ILE A 109 -10.70 -4.71 -0.94
CA ILE A 109 -11.84 -3.86 -1.29
C ILE A 109 -11.72 -3.21 -2.68
N ASN A 110 -10.63 -3.48 -3.40
CA ASN A 110 -10.36 -2.80 -4.67
C ASN A 110 -11.43 -3.05 -5.75
N HIS A 111 -12.11 -4.19 -5.71
CA HIS A 111 -13.20 -4.54 -6.62
C HIS A 111 -14.43 -3.64 -6.45
N LEU A 112 -14.61 -2.97 -5.29
CA LEU A 112 -15.67 -1.97 -5.08
C LEU A 112 -15.48 -0.70 -5.95
N ARG A 113 -14.35 -0.54 -6.63
CA ARG A 113 -14.17 0.52 -7.65
C ARG A 113 -15.00 0.28 -8.90
N SER A 114 -15.33 -0.97 -9.17
CA SER A 114 -16.25 -1.37 -10.24
C SER A 114 -17.68 -1.41 -9.71
N THR A 115 -18.65 -1.05 -10.54
CA THR A 115 -20.07 -1.25 -10.23
C THR A 115 -20.50 -2.72 -10.42
N GLN A 116 -19.63 -3.54 -11.03
CA GLN A 116 -19.85 -4.97 -11.17
C GLN A 116 -19.69 -5.68 -9.82
N THR A 117 -20.62 -6.56 -9.50
CA THR A 117 -20.62 -7.34 -8.27
C THR A 117 -19.68 -8.56 -8.41
N TYR A 118 -18.57 -8.55 -7.70
CA TYR A 118 -17.64 -9.69 -7.59
C TYR A 118 -17.87 -10.52 -6.34
N VAL A 119 -18.31 -9.88 -5.26
CA VAL A 119 -18.71 -10.53 -4.01
C VAL A 119 -20.08 -10.01 -3.62
N ASN A 120 -21.04 -10.91 -3.51
CA ASN A 120 -22.38 -10.62 -3.04
C ASN A 120 -22.64 -11.24 -1.67
N ALA A 121 -23.72 -10.82 -1.03
CA ALA A 121 -24.15 -11.37 0.25
C ALA A 121 -25.61 -11.73 0.28
N LYS A 122 -25.96 -12.66 1.17
CA LYS A 122 -27.33 -12.92 1.59
C LYS A 122 -27.45 -12.61 3.08
N LYS A 123 -28.45 -11.84 3.46
CA LYS A 123 -28.74 -11.58 4.88
C LYS A 123 -29.15 -12.87 5.56
N CYS A 124 -28.66 -13.09 6.76
CA CYS A 124 -29.09 -14.18 7.64
C CYS A 124 -29.18 -13.68 9.09
N LYS A 125 -29.59 -14.55 10.02
CA LYS A 125 -29.61 -14.19 11.43
C LYS A 125 -28.21 -13.77 11.88
N ASP A 126 -28.10 -12.62 12.52
CA ASP A 126 -26.90 -12.03 13.12
C ASP A 126 -25.75 -11.69 12.14
N GLY A 127 -25.99 -11.68 10.80
CA GLY A 127 -24.94 -11.33 9.86
C GLY A 127 -25.27 -11.58 8.39
N TYR A 128 -24.22 -11.91 7.63
CA TYR A 128 -24.28 -12.11 6.18
C TYR A 128 -23.52 -13.37 5.77
N LYS A 129 -24.00 -14.03 4.70
CA LYS A 129 -23.28 -15.11 4.00
C LYS A 129 -22.73 -14.54 2.69
N LEU A 130 -21.41 -14.49 2.58
CA LEU A 130 -20.69 -13.95 1.42
C LEU A 130 -20.44 -15.03 0.37
N ASN A 131 -20.61 -14.68 -0.91
CA ASN A 131 -20.32 -15.53 -2.06
C ASN A 131 -19.60 -14.73 -3.14
N GLY A 132 -18.55 -15.31 -3.74
CA GLY A 132 -17.81 -14.69 -4.83
C GLY A 132 -16.31 -14.92 -4.75
N ILE A 133 -15.56 -14.16 -5.53
CA ILE A 133 -14.10 -14.28 -5.64
C ILE A 133 -13.47 -12.92 -5.37
N LEU A 134 -12.54 -12.90 -4.41
CA LEU A 134 -11.61 -11.81 -4.18
C LEU A 134 -10.29 -12.12 -4.89
N THR A 135 -9.86 -11.22 -5.73
CA THR A 135 -8.57 -11.32 -6.40
C THR A 135 -7.55 -10.41 -5.73
N TRP A 136 -6.27 -10.81 -5.78
CA TRP A 136 -5.16 -9.98 -5.31
C TRP A 136 -5.22 -9.55 -3.84
N ALA A 137 -5.66 -10.45 -2.95
CA ALA A 137 -5.58 -10.24 -1.50
C ALA A 137 -4.13 -10.46 -1.02
N SER A 138 -3.40 -9.38 -0.76
CA SER A 138 -2.00 -9.42 -0.33
C SER A 138 -1.86 -9.54 1.19
N GLY A 139 -0.75 -10.13 1.64
CA GLY A 139 -0.41 -10.24 3.06
C GLY A 139 -0.94 -11.49 3.74
N TYR A 140 -1.29 -12.54 2.98
CA TYR A 140 -1.64 -13.85 3.55
C TYR A 140 -0.50 -14.38 4.42
N LYS A 141 -0.80 -14.88 5.62
CA LYS A 141 0.14 -15.29 6.69
C LYS A 141 0.94 -14.13 7.33
N ILE A 142 0.70 -12.88 6.92
CA ILE A 142 1.30 -11.69 7.54
C ILE A 142 0.24 -10.89 8.29
N PHE A 143 -0.92 -10.67 7.67
CA PHE A 143 -2.08 -10.06 8.32
C PHE A 143 -2.91 -11.10 9.07
N ASP A 144 -3.47 -10.71 10.21
CA ASP A 144 -4.37 -11.55 11.01
C ASP A 144 -5.82 -11.46 10.50
N HIS A 145 -6.19 -10.27 9.98
CA HIS A 145 -7.54 -9.95 9.50
C HIS A 145 -7.50 -9.25 8.15
N LEU A 146 -8.63 -9.31 7.47
CA LEU A 146 -8.84 -8.67 6.17
C LEU A 146 -10.14 -7.87 6.19
N LEU A 147 -10.09 -6.62 5.76
CA LEU A 147 -11.27 -5.83 5.45
C LEU A 147 -11.73 -6.22 4.05
N VAL A 148 -12.86 -6.89 3.97
CA VAL A 148 -13.44 -7.45 2.73
C VAL A 148 -14.59 -6.58 2.26
N GLY A 149 -14.60 -6.22 0.97
CA GLY A 149 -15.72 -5.54 0.33
C GLY A 149 -16.76 -6.54 -0.21
N PHE A 150 -18.03 -6.18 -0.19
CA PHE A 150 -19.10 -6.95 -0.81
C PHE A 150 -20.29 -6.05 -1.16
N HIS A 151 -21.18 -6.54 -2.05
CA HIS A 151 -22.43 -5.86 -2.40
C HIS A 151 -23.61 -6.57 -1.76
N PHE A 152 -24.51 -5.77 -1.18
CA PHE A 152 -25.79 -6.25 -0.63
C PHE A 152 -26.84 -5.15 -0.71
N ASP A 153 -28.01 -5.46 -1.25
CA ASP A 153 -29.20 -4.59 -1.29
C ASP A 153 -28.90 -3.16 -1.77
N GLY A 154 -28.27 -3.04 -2.95
CA GLY A 154 -27.93 -1.73 -3.54
C GLY A 154 -26.77 -1.00 -2.87
N ASN A 155 -26.11 -1.60 -1.86
CA ASN A 155 -25.00 -1.02 -1.15
C ASN A 155 -23.70 -1.76 -1.42
N GLU A 156 -22.59 -1.02 -1.39
CA GLU A 156 -21.24 -1.52 -1.21
C GLU A 156 -20.88 -1.45 0.28
N MET A 157 -20.48 -2.58 0.82
CA MET A 157 -20.26 -2.77 2.25
C MET A 157 -18.84 -3.29 2.49
N GLU A 158 -18.31 -3.01 3.67
CA GLU A 158 -17.00 -3.46 4.10
C GLU A 158 -17.13 -4.18 5.45
N VAL A 159 -16.54 -5.37 5.58
CA VAL A 159 -16.58 -6.18 6.80
C VAL A 159 -15.18 -6.69 7.18
N LEU A 160 -14.87 -6.73 8.46
CA LEU A 160 -13.65 -7.34 8.97
C LEU A 160 -13.84 -8.82 9.24
N THR A 161 -12.90 -9.62 8.78
CA THR A 161 -12.88 -11.06 8.99
C THR A 161 -11.46 -11.57 9.19
N LYS A 162 -11.30 -12.79 9.70
CA LYS A 162 -9.98 -13.45 9.78
C LYS A 162 -9.41 -13.72 8.40
N PHE A 163 -8.10 -13.60 8.25
CA PHE A 163 -7.40 -13.91 7.00
C PHE A 163 -6.74 -15.30 7.11
N GLU A 164 -7.57 -16.31 7.23
CA GLU A 164 -7.14 -17.70 7.34
C GLU A 164 -8.10 -18.62 6.58
N GLN A 165 -7.57 -19.75 6.10
CA GLN A 165 -8.38 -20.77 5.46
C GLN A 165 -9.34 -21.38 6.47
N THR A 166 -10.63 -21.36 6.16
CA THR A 166 -11.69 -21.99 6.97
C THR A 166 -12.87 -22.38 6.08
N LYS A 167 -13.88 -23.02 6.67
CA LYS A 167 -15.11 -23.38 5.93
C LYS A 167 -15.76 -22.13 5.31
N GLY A 168 -15.94 -22.16 4.01
CA GLY A 168 -16.50 -21.05 3.24
C GLY A 168 -15.51 -19.96 2.85
N PHE A 169 -14.27 -19.97 3.36
CA PHE A 169 -13.20 -19.04 3.01
C PHE A 169 -11.99 -19.83 2.49
N TYR A 170 -11.91 -20.00 1.18
CA TYR A 170 -10.92 -20.86 0.55
C TYR A 170 -9.81 -20.04 -0.09
N ILE A 171 -8.57 -20.32 0.32
CA ILE A 171 -7.38 -19.67 -0.19
C ILE A 171 -6.95 -20.37 -1.49
N GLY A 172 -6.87 -19.63 -2.57
CA GLY A 172 -6.36 -20.11 -3.86
C GLY A 172 -4.83 -20.02 -3.96
N GLU A 173 -4.33 -20.35 -5.13
CA GLU A 173 -2.89 -20.32 -5.41
C GLU A 173 -2.33 -18.89 -5.38
N THR A 174 -1.07 -18.78 -4.93
CA THR A 174 -0.30 -17.55 -4.99
C THR A 174 0.28 -17.41 -6.41
N PRO A 175 -0.10 -16.36 -7.17
CA PRO A 175 0.45 -16.14 -8.50
C PRO A 175 1.96 -15.86 -8.43
N ARG A 176 2.69 -16.34 -9.45
CA ARG A 176 4.10 -15.97 -9.60
C ARG A 176 4.20 -14.57 -10.20
N THR A 177 4.87 -13.68 -9.49
CA THR A 177 5.05 -12.28 -9.91
C THR A 177 6.52 -11.95 -10.07
N PHE A 178 6.86 -11.02 -10.95
CA PHE A 178 8.25 -10.60 -11.13
C PHE A 178 8.73 -9.63 -10.04
N VAL A 179 7.80 -9.15 -9.21
CA VAL A 179 8.04 -8.24 -8.06
C VAL A 179 6.97 -8.44 -7.00
N GLY A 180 7.34 -8.30 -5.73
CA GLY A 180 6.40 -8.40 -4.62
C GLY A 180 5.89 -9.83 -4.37
N GLN A 181 6.62 -10.85 -4.77
CA GLN A 181 6.28 -12.24 -4.49
C GLN A 181 6.11 -12.49 -2.99
N SER A 182 6.94 -11.81 -2.18
CA SER A 182 6.89 -11.87 -0.72
C SER A 182 5.60 -11.31 -0.10
N LEU A 183 4.82 -10.52 -0.82
CA LEU A 183 3.49 -10.06 -0.37
C LEU A 183 2.53 -11.22 -0.14
N ASN A 184 2.86 -12.40 -0.61
CA ASN A 184 2.04 -13.61 -0.51
C ASN A 184 0.58 -13.31 -0.88
N THR A 185 0.42 -12.76 -2.08
CA THR A 185 -0.87 -12.37 -2.63
C THR A 185 -1.64 -13.61 -3.07
N VAL A 186 -2.89 -13.74 -2.68
CA VAL A 186 -3.74 -14.89 -2.99
C VAL A 186 -5.07 -14.46 -3.59
N ASN A 187 -5.70 -15.35 -4.32
CA ASN A 187 -7.13 -15.26 -4.60
C ASN A 187 -7.90 -15.98 -3.49
N ILE A 188 -9.13 -15.51 -3.22
CA ILE A 188 -9.97 -16.07 -2.17
C ILE A 188 -11.34 -16.38 -2.79
N GLU A 189 -11.80 -17.62 -2.66
CA GLU A 189 -13.15 -18.02 -3.00
C GLU A 189 -14.01 -18.03 -1.73
N LEU A 190 -15.13 -17.30 -1.76
CA LEU A 190 -16.11 -17.24 -0.70
C LEU A 190 -17.33 -18.07 -1.10
N LYS A 191 -17.71 -19.06 -0.26
CA LYS A 191 -18.89 -19.95 -0.45
C LYS A 191 -19.70 -19.98 0.83
N ASP A 192 -20.81 -19.24 0.85
CA ASP A 192 -21.66 -19.07 2.03
C ASP A 192 -20.86 -18.73 3.30
N TYR A 193 -19.79 -17.95 3.13
CA TYR A 193 -18.93 -17.57 4.23
C TYR A 193 -19.63 -16.60 5.17
N PHE A 194 -19.84 -17.03 6.42
CA PHE A 194 -20.54 -16.22 7.41
C PHE A 194 -19.65 -15.14 8.00
N VAL A 195 -20.16 -13.91 8.00
CA VAL A 195 -19.59 -12.76 8.71
C VAL A 195 -20.64 -12.12 9.61
N LYS A 196 -20.24 -11.67 10.79
CA LYS A 196 -21.15 -11.07 11.75
C LYS A 196 -21.51 -9.63 11.35
N GLU A 197 -22.73 -9.23 11.63
CA GLU A 197 -23.19 -7.85 11.42
C GLU A 197 -22.39 -6.84 12.25
N GLU A 198 -22.00 -7.19 13.47
CA GLU A 198 -21.19 -6.36 14.35
C GLU A 198 -19.79 -6.05 13.80
N ASP A 199 -19.29 -6.85 12.83
CA ASP A 199 -18.00 -6.66 12.16
C ASP A 199 -18.10 -5.85 10.86
N VAL A 200 -19.31 -5.43 10.47
CA VAL A 200 -19.53 -4.53 9.33
C VAL A 200 -19.03 -3.13 9.70
N VAL A 201 -18.08 -2.63 8.92
CA VAL A 201 -17.42 -1.34 9.14
C VAL A 201 -18.15 -0.21 8.45
N SER A 202 -18.65 -0.44 7.24
CA SER A 202 -19.34 0.56 6.45
C SER A 202 -20.43 -0.03 5.55
N SER A 203 -21.40 0.81 5.19
CA SER A 203 -22.42 0.53 4.19
C SER A 203 -22.72 1.84 3.46
N ASN A 204 -22.52 1.88 2.15
CA ASN A 204 -22.72 3.04 1.31
C ASN A 204 -23.42 2.62 0.00
N PRO A 205 -24.16 3.48 -0.69
CA PRO A 205 -24.70 3.17 -2.02
C PRO A 205 -23.62 2.76 -3.01
N ILE A 206 -23.91 1.79 -3.88
CA ILE A 206 -23.00 1.31 -4.93
C ILE A 206 -22.49 2.49 -5.76
N GLY A 207 -21.18 2.50 -6.01
CA GLY A 207 -20.48 3.55 -6.74
C GLY A 207 -19.94 4.69 -5.86
N ASN A 208 -20.17 4.68 -4.56
CA ASN A 208 -19.57 5.65 -3.65
C ASN A 208 -18.04 5.52 -3.63
N TYR A 209 -17.51 4.29 -3.60
CA TYR A 209 -16.07 4.03 -3.61
C TYR A 209 -15.38 4.52 -4.90
N SER A 210 -16.04 4.35 -6.06
CA SER A 210 -15.50 4.81 -7.34
C SER A 210 -15.55 6.33 -7.51
N LYS A 211 -16.57 6.99 -6.94
CA LYS A 211 -16.77 8.46 -7.02
C LYS A 211 -15.89 9.24 -6.04
N ASN A 212 -15.44 8.63 -4.97
CA ASN A 212 -14.65 9.30 -3.94
C ASN A 212 -13.26 9.69 -4.46
N LYS A 213 -13.06 10.99 -4.70
CA LYS A 213 -11.74 11.55 -4.99
C LYS A 213 -10.92 11.66 -3.72
N SER A 214 -9.78 11.00 -3.68
CA SER A 214 -8.91 10.98 -2.50
C SER A 214 -7.81 12.03 -2.59
N LEU A 215 -7.67 12.84 -1.54
CA LEU A 215 -6.51 13.72 -1.32
C LEU A 215 -5.31 13.00 -0.68
N SER A 216 -5.34 11.68 -0.63
CA SER A 216 -4.25 10.90 -0.05
C SER A 216 -2.97 11.04 -0.86
N LYS A 217 -1.92 11.51 -0.22
CA LYS A 217 -0.57 11.63 -0.78
C LYS A 217 0.30 10.40 -0.51
N THR A 218 -0.28 9.32 -0.02
CA THR A 218 0.45 8.13 0.46
C THR A 218 1.34 7.51 -0.63
N VAL A 219 0.82 7.36 -1.86
CA VAL A 219 1.58 6.83 -3.00
C VAL A 219 2.72 7.77 -3.40
N HIS A 220 2.50 9.10 -3.35
CA HIS A 220 3.54 10.10 -3.59
C HIS A 220 4.68 10.00 -2.57
N TYR A 221 4.34 9.77 -1.29
CA TYR A 221 5.34 9.54 -0.24
C TYR A 221 6.17 8.27 -0.49
N ALA A 222 5.52 7.20 -0.94
CA ALA A 222 6.19 5.95 -1.29
C ALA A 222 7.13 6.15 -2.51
N PHE A 223 6.66 6.75 -3.59
CA PHE A 223 7.50 7.07 -4.74
C PHE A 223 8.67 7.99 -4.39
N TYR A 224 8.42 9.02 -3.58
CA TYR A 224 9.51 9.88 -3.11
C TYR A 224 10.56 9.10 -2.32
N GLY A 225 10.14 8.17 -1.45
CA GLY A 225 11.05 7.29 -0.70
C GLY A 225 11.87 6.36 -1.62
N LEU A 226 11.23 5.81 -2.64
CA LEU A 226 11.91 4.99 -3.66
C LEU A 226 12.98 5.81 -4.40
N GLY A 227 12.63 7.04 -4.79
CA GLY A 227 13.57 7.97 -5.41
C GLY A 227 14.75 8.33 -4.51
N LEU A 228 14.51 8.58 -3.21
CA LEU A 228 15.60 8.80 -2.25
C LEU A 228 16.53 7.60 -2.15
N GLY A 229 15.97 6.38 -2.13
CA GLY A 229 16.77 5.15 -2.13
C GLY A 229 17.58 4.99 -3.41
N ALA A 230 16.97 5.23 -4.58
CA ALA A 230 17.66 5.15 -5.86
C ALA A 230 18.86 6.12 -5.94
N LEU A 231 18.72 7.35 -5.44
CA LEU A 231 19.80 8.35 -5.42
C LEU A 231 21.06 7.89 -4.67
N GLU A 232 20.93 7.00 -3.69
CA GLU A 232 22.10 6.48 -2.94
C GLU A 232 22.93 5.50 -3.76
N HIS A 233 22.36 4.95 -4.83
CA HIS A 233 22.99 3.96 -5.71
C HIS A 233 23.40 4.53 -7.08
N ILE A 234 23.26 5.84 -7.29
CA ILE A 234 23.69 6.52 -8.50
C ILE A 234 25.16 6.91 -8.36
N ASN A 235 26.01 6.36 -9.23
CA ASN A 235 27.45 6.62 -9.23
C ASN A 235 27.83 7.91 -9.99
N ASN A 236 27.02 8.33 -10.96
CA ASN A 236 27.26 9.58 -11.72
C ASN A 236 26.77 10.79 -10.90
N GLU A 237 27.70 11.61 -10.41
CA GLU A 237 27.40 12.75 -9.53
C GLU A 237 26.54 13.82 -10.22
N THR A 238 26.71 14.10 -11.51
CA THR A 238 25.90 15.08 -12.25
C THR A 238 24.46 14.60 -12.32
N LEU A 239 24.23 13.34 -12.69
CA LEU A 239 22.91 12.73 -12.73
C LEU A 239 22.26 12.71 -11.35
N LYS A 240 23.01 12.35 -10.31
CA LYS A 240 22.55 12.31 -8.92
C LYS A 240 22.07 13.68 -8.42
N ASN A 241 22.87 14.72 -8.66
CA ASN A 241 22.58 16.08 -8.22
C ASN A 241 21.35 16.68 -8.96
N ASP A 242 21.25 16.50 -10.28
CA ASP A 242 20.09 16.92 -11.06
C ASP A 242 18.82 16.17 -10.62
N SER A 243 18.91 14.85 -10.46
CA SER A 243 17.81 14.01 -9.99
C SER A 243 17.31 14.42 -8.60
N LYS A 244 18.23 14.69 -7.67
CA LYS A 244 17.93 15.18 -6.32
C LYS A 244 17.18 16.51 -6.35
N LYS A 245 17.59 17.44 -7.22
CA LYS A 245 16.92 18.75 -7.43
C LYS A 245 15.48 18.52 -7.93
N LYS A 246 15.30 17.72 -8.99
CA LYS A 246 13.99 17.42 -9.58
C LYS A 246 13.05 16.76 -8.57
N LEU A 247 13.51 15.74 -7.83
CA LEU A 247 12.74 15.07 -6.78
C LEU A 247 12.31 16.06 -5.68
N LYS A 248 13.18 16.99 -5.29
CA LYS A 248 12.86 18.01 -4.28
C LYS A 248 11.78 18.98 -4.77
N MET A 249 11.79 19.33 -6.06
CA MET A 249 10.75 20.17 -6.68
C MET A 249 9.39 19.46 -6.68
N ILE A 250 9.32 18.24 -7.20
CA ILE A 250 8.06 17.46 -7.23
C ILE A 250 7.53 17.19 -5.81
N LYS A 251 8.42 16.93 -4.84
CA LYS A 251 8.01 16.86 -3.44
C LYS A 251 7.27 18.10 -2.97
N LYS A 252 7.80 19.29 -3.26
CA LYS A 252 7.15 20.57 -2.90
C LYS A 252 5.78 20.69 -3.56
N GLU A 253 5.65 20.30 -4.82
CA GLU A 253 4.39 20.34 -5.56
C GLU A 253 3.32 19.46 -4.90
N PHE A 254 3.57 18.16 -4.69
CA PHE A 254 2.55 17.30 -4.09
C PHE A 254 2.25 17.62 -2.62
N LEU A 255 3.20 18.21 -1.87
CA LEU A 255 2.91 18.61 -0.50
C LEU A 255 1.94 19.80 -0.46
N ASN A 256 2.08 20.73 -1.39
CA ASN A 256 1.27 21.94 -1.46
C ASN A 256 -0.06 21.75 -2.19
N SER A 257 -0.19 20.73 -3.03
CA SER A 257 -1.43 20.47 -3.77
C SER A 257 -2.58 20.10 -2.82
N THR A 258 -3.74 20.70 -3.05
CA THR A 258 -5.03 20.42 -2.41
C THR A 258 -6.08 19.93 -3.42
N ASP A 259 -5.68 19.73 -4.68
CA ASP A 259 -6.53 19.25 -5.77
C ASP A 259 -6.20 17.78 -6.07
N PRO A 260 -7.18 16.84 -6.00
CA PRO A 260 -7.00 15.44 -6.35
C PRO A 260 -6.55 15.24 -7.80
N ASP A 261 -7.05 16.05 -8.74
CA ASP A 261 -6.74 15.93 -10.15
C ASP A 261 -5.30 16.37 -10.44
N GLU A 262 -4.81 17.39 -9.75
CA GLU A 262 -3.40 17.77 -9.80
C GLU A 262 -2.48 16.73 -9.14
N LEU A 263 -2.91 16.12 -8.04
CA LEU A 263 -2.16 15.00 -7.44
C LEU A 263 -2.00 13.82 -8.41
N ASP A 264 -3.04 13.48 -9.19
CA ASP A 264 -2.95 12.42 -10.20
C ASP A 264 -1.91 12.78 -11.28
N LYS A 265 -1.90 14.03 -11.79
CA LYS A 265 -0.88 14.50 -12.74
C LYS A 265 0.53 14.50 -12.15
N ILE A 266 0.68 14.92 -10.90
CA ILE A 266 1.98 14.87 -10.19
C ILE A 266 2.43 13.42 -10.04
N ARG A 267 1.52 12.46 -9.80
CA ARG A 267 1.85 11.03 -9.72
C ARG A 267 2.45 10.52 -11.02
N VAL A 268 1.87 10.86 -12.17
CA VAL A 268 2.40 10.51 -13.50
C VAL A 268 3.80 11.09 -13.69
N ARG A 269 3.98 12.39 -13.46
CA ARG A 269 5.29 13.06 -13.60
C ARG A 269 6.35 12.46 -12.67
N LEU A 270 5.99 12.14 -11.43
CA LEU A 270 6.90 11.53 -10.45
C LEU A 270 7.30 10.13 -10.88
N PHE A 271 6.36 9.30 -11.36
CA PHE A 271 6.66 7.98 -11.90
C PHE A 271 7.64 8.07 -13.07
N ASN A 272 7.36 8.91 -14.06
CA ASN A 272 8.19 9.07 -15.26
C ASN A 272 9.59 9.59 -14.91
N LEU A 273 9.69 10.52 -13.96
CA LEU A 273 10.98 10.97 -13.46
C LEU A 273 11.78 9.82 -12.83
N LEU A 274 11.14 9.01 -11.97
CA LEU A 274 11.80 7.88 -11.30
C LEU A 274 12.20 6.80 -12.30
N GLN A 275 11.32 6.46 -13.24
CA GLN A 275 11.63 5.50 -14.30
C GLN A 275 12.86 5.95 -15.09
N LYS A 276 12.89 7.22 -15.53
CA LYS A 276 14.02 7.80 -16.26
C LYS A 276 15.31 7.77 -15.45
N ILE A 277 15.26 8.18 -14.19
CA ILE A 277 16.42 8.20 -13.29
C ILE A 277 16.99 6.78 -13.11
N ILE A 278 16.14 5.82 -12.75
CA ILE A 278 16.56 4.46 -12.43
C ILE A 278 17.09 3.78 -13.69
N THR A 279 16.38 3.87 -14.81
CA THR A 279 16.78 3.24 -16.07
C THR A 279 18.11 3.82 -16.58
N LEU A 280 18.25 5.14 -16.55
CA LEU A 280 19.51 5.78 -16.99
C LEU A 280 20.69 5.38 -16.08
N SER A 281 20.45 5.29 -14.77
CA SER A 281 21.48 4.84 -13.82
C SER A 281 21.92 3.40 -14.09
N MET A 282 20.96 2.52 -14.41
CA MET A 282 21.25 1.13 -14.78
C MET A 282 22.05 1.04 -16.09
N ILE A 283 21.72 1.87 -17.09
CA ILE A 283 22.46 1.94 -18.36
C ILE A 283 23.91 2.39 -18.11
N VAL A 284 24.09 3.45 -17.32
CA VAL A 284 25.43 3.97 -16.99
C VAL A 284 26.27 2.97 -16.20
N ASP A 285 25.65 2.18 -15.32
CA ASP A 285 26.34 1.12 -14.54
C ASP A 285 26.67 -0.13 -15.39
N GLY A 286 26.05 -0.27 -16.56
CA GLY A 286 26.26 -1.39 -17.50
C GLY A 286 25.63 -2.71 -17.05
N GLY A 287 26.01 -3.82 -17.70
CA GLY A 287 25.36 -5.12 -17.54
C GLY A 287 25.26 -5.66 -16.12
N LYS A 288 26.17 -5.29 -15.22
CA LYS A 288 26.08 -5.69 -13.79
C LYS A 288 24.85 -5.16 -13.07
N SER A 289 24.23 -4.08 -13.58
CA SER A 289 23.06 -3.44 -12.94
C SER A 289 21.82 -4.32 -12.91
N ILE A 290 21.70 -5.31 -13.82
CA ILE A 290 20.55 -6.23 -13.89
C ILE A 290 20.66 -7.45 -12.96
N LEU A 291 21.79 -7.64 -12.28
CA LEU A 291 21.96 -8.74 -11.32
C LEU A 291 20.95 -8.60 -10.16
N LYS A 292 20.31 -9.70 -9.74
CA LYS A 292 19.36 -9.72 -8.61
C LYS A 292 19.93 -9.16 -7.30
N SER A 293 21.26 -9.25 -7.12
CA SER A 293 21.97 -8.69 -5.97
C SER A 293 22.09 -7.16 -5.99
N LYS A 294 21.75 -6.49 -7.10
CA LYS A 294 21.84 -5.04 -7.24
C LYS A 294 20.55 -4.33 -6.92
N THR A 295 20.66 -3.19 -6.25
CA THR A 295 19.49 -2.48 -5.69
C THR A 295 18.71 -1.69 -6.75
N LEU A 296 19.37 -1.14 -7.79
CA LEU A 296 18.68 -0.36 -8.82
C LEU A 296 17.63 -1.17 -9.60
N GLN A 297 17.93 -2.44 -9.97
CA GLN A 297 16.96 -3.29 -10.63
C GLN A 297 15.76 -3.62 -9.72
N ARG A 298 15.98 -3.74 -8.40
CA ARG A 298 14.90 -3.90 -7.43
C ARG A 298 14.00 -2.67 -7.43
N TYR A 299 14.55 -1.46 -7.36
CA TYR A 299 13.78 -0.22 -7.41
C TYR A 299 13.00 -0.06 -8.71
N TYR A 300 13.55 -0.51 -9.85
CA TYR A 300 12.81 -0.52 -11.12
C TYR A 300 11.54 -1.40 -11.02
N ARG A 301 11.68 -2.63 -10.55
CA ARG A 301 10.55 -3.56 -10.36
C ARG A 301 9.53 -3.02 -9.35
N GLU A 302 10.01 -2.52 -8.22
CA GLU A 302 9.19 -1.95 -7.16
C GLU A 302 8.41 -0.70 -7.62
N LEU A 303 9.01 0.13 -8.48
CA LEU A 303 8.33 1.29 -9.09
C LEU A 303 7.14 0.85 -9.93
N VAL A 304 7.31 -0.19 -10.76
CA VAL A 304 6.22 -0.76 -11.58
C VAL A 304 5.13 -1.34 -10.68
N MET A 305 5.47 -2.08 -9.63
CA MET A 305 4.52 -2.65 -8.67
C MET A 305 3.61 -1.59 -8.05
N PHE A 306 4.17 -0.50 -7.54
CA PHE A 306 3.39 0.57 -6.94
C PHE A 306 2.44 1.23 -7.94
N ASN A 307 2.87 1.35 -9.20
CA ASN A 307 2.06 2.00 -10.20
C ASN A 307 0.99 1.07 -10.78
N ALA A 308 1.26 -0.24 -10.87
CA ALA A 308 0.28 -1.22 -11.33
C ALA A 308 -0.87 -1.43 -10.34
N ASN A 309 -0.65 -1.15 -9.05
CA ASN A 309 -1.65 -1.32 -8.01
C ASN A 309 -2.46 -0.04 -7.77
N GLY A 310 -3.78 -0.22 -7.64
CA GLY A 310 -4.68 0.86 -7.26
C GLY A 310 -4.89 1.96 -8.31
N LEU A 311 -4.66 1.67 -9.58
CA LEU A 311 -5.02 2.56 -10.69
C LEU A 311 -6.52 2.51 -10.95
N ASN A 312 -7.12 3.69 -11.11
CA ASN A 312 -8.42 3.85 -11.74
C ASN A 312 -8.25 4.20 -13.23
N ASP A 313 -9.33 4.14 -14.01
CA ASP A 313 -9.27 4.39 -15.44
C ASP A 313 -8.82 5.80 -15.78
N LYS A 314 -9.20 6.79 -14.97
CA LYS A 314 -8.71 8.18 -15.13
C LYS A 314 -7.19 8.24 -15.09
N LEU A 315 -6.57 7.61 -14.09
CA LEU A 315 -5.12 7.64 -13.94
C LEU A 315 -4.41 6.85 -15.05
N LYS A 316 -5.00 5.74 -15.51
CA LYS A 316 -4.50 5.01 -16.69
C LYS A 316 -4.50 5.91 -17.93
N ASN A 317 -5.59 6.64 -18.17
CA ASN A 317 -5.70 7.59 -19.29
C ASN A 317 -4.65 8.70 -19.20
N LEU A 318 -4.39 9.27 -18.01
CA LEU A 318 -3.33 10.25 -17.85
C LEU A 318 -1.94 9.73 -18.23
N PHE A 319 -1.64 8.44 -17.97
CA PHE A 319 -0.39 7.82 -18.43
C PHE A 319 -0.34 7.69 -19.95
N LEU A 320 -1.46 7.33 -20.61
CA LEU A 320 -1.55 7.25 -22.06
C LEU A 320 -1.42 8.63 -22.70
N GLU A 321 -2.11 9.62 -22.18
CA GLU A 321 -2.02 11.02 -22.64
C GLU A 321 -0.60 11.58 -22.52
N ASP A 322 0.11 11.25 -21.45
CA ASP A 322 1.51 11.70 -21.25
C ASP A 322 2.47 11.01 -22.23
N TYR A 323 2.20 9.77 -22.59
CA TYR A 323 3.00 9.02 -23.59
C TYR A 323 2.87 9.61 -25.01
N PHE A 324 1.69 10.13 -25.38
CA PHE A 324 1.42 10.66 -26.72
C PHE A 324 1.78 12.15 -26.88
N LYS A 325 2.34 12.80 -25.84
CA LYS A 325 2.87 14.19 -25.90
C LYS A 325 4.33 14.19 -26.33
#